data_54bf63eeaa7337959e5839f3de94f690
#
_entry.id   54bf63eeaa7337959e5839f3de94f690
#
_cell.length_a   1.000
_cell.length_b   1.000
_cell.length_c   1.000
_cell.angle_alpha   90.00
_cell.angle_beta   90.00
_cell.angle_gamma   90.00
#
_symmetry.space_group_name_H-M   'P 1'
#
loop_
_entity.id
_entity.type
_entity.pdbx_description
1 polymer ?
#
loop_
_entity_poly.entity_id
_entity_poly.type
_entity_poly.pdbx_seq_one_letter_code
_entity_poly.pdbx_strand_id
1 'polypeptide(L)'
;MQGVQWVRSAIFVGQIYFMMLPIGILFLPWALFSSRGANAACKTWCAWVRWTARWMVGIRTEVRGTPPTDEVLIVAKHQSFLDIILIFASVPAGKFIMKRELMYAPIIGQYALKLGCVPVNRGKRSAAIKKMVKDVSKGDRTPGQLIIYPQGTRISPGVKAPYKIGSGVLYEEVGQDCVPVATNVGVFWPRKGIMRKPGLAVVEFLPRIEAGLPKEEFMPRLEDVVETNSNRLMREAGFDPDGVC
;
A
#
# COMPACT_ATOMS: atom_id res chain seq x y z
N MET A 1 -8.75 -23.09 -20.27
CA MET A 1 -9.13 -22.18 -19.16
C MET A 1 -8.14 -21.05 -18.92
N GLN A 2 -6.82 -21.27 -19.02
CA GLN A 2 -5.81 -20.20 -18.80
C GLN A 2 -5.90 -19.04 -19.79
N GLY A 3 -6.18 -19.31 -21.08
CA GLY A 3 -6.30 -18.25 -22.10
C GLY A 3 -7.46 -17.28 -21.84
N VAL A 4 -8.62 -17.78 -21.42
CA VAL A 4 -9.78 -16.93 -21.07
C VAL A 4 -9.46 -16.05 -19.86
N GLN A 5 -8.79 -16.61 -18.84
CA GLN A 5 -8.40 -15.84 -17.66
C GLN A 5 -7.36 -14.77 -18.01
N TRP A 6 -6.47 -15.05 -18.96
CA TRP A 6 -5.49 -14.07 -19.45
C TRP A 6 -6.19 -12.90 -20.13
N VAL A 7 -7.14 -13.16 -21.05
CA VAL A 7 -7.91 -12.11 -21.74
C VAL A 7 -8.69 -11.26 -20.74
N ARG A 8 -9.41 -11.90 -19.79
CA ARG A 8 -10.13 -11.20 -18.71
C ARG A 8 -9.20 -10.32 -17.90
N SER A 9 -7.99 -10.82 -17.59
CA SER A 9 -6.98 -10.06 -16.86
C SER A 9 -6.45 -8.87 -17.66
N ALA A 10 -6.23 -9.04 -18.96
CA ALA A 10 -5.77 -7.95 -19.83
C ALA A 10 -6.81 -6.83 -19.91
N ILE A 11 -8.08 -7.19 -20.12
CA ILE A 11 -9.18 -6.21 -20.15
C ILE A 11 -9.31 -5.53 -18.79
N PHE A 12 -9.24 -6.29 -17.69
CA PHE A 12 -9.27 -5.74 -16.33
C PHE A 12 -8.14 -4.74 -16.09
N VAL A 13 -6.90 -5.07 -16.48
CA VAL A 13 -5.76 -4.16 -16.33
C VAL A 13 -5.94 -2.90 -17.18
N GLY A 14 -6.35 -3.04 -18.43
CA GLY A 14 -6.61 -1.90 -19.31
C GLY A 14 -7.66 -0.95 -18.74
N GLN A 15 -8.80 -1.48 -18.29
CA GLN A 15 -9.91 -0.67 -17.83
C GLN A 15 -9.61 0.05 -16.49
N ILE A 16 -8.84 -0.53 -15.56
CA ILE A 16 -8.53 0.16 -14.30
C ILE A 16 -7.66 1.40 -14.53
N TYR A 17 -6.70 1.32 -15.45
CA TYR A 17 -5.90 2.51 -15.85
C TYR A 17 -6.71 3.49 -16.67
N PHE A 18 -7.55 3.02 -17.60
CA PHE A 18 -8.45 3.89 -18.35
C PHE A 18 -9.38 4.68 -17.44
N MET A 19 -9.99 4.03 -16.43
CA MET A 19 -10.92 4.66 -15.51
C MET A 19 -10.28 5.67 -14.54
N MET A 20 -8.96 5.70 -14.42
CA MET A 20 -8.27 6.78 -13.70
C MET A 20 -8.54 8.15 -14.32
N LEU A 21 -8.60 8.22 -15.67
CA LEU A 21 -8.78 9.47 -16.39
C LEU A 21 -10.19 10.06 -16.17
N PRO A 22 -11.31 9.37 -16.48
CA PRO A 22 -12.64 9.94 -16.28
C PRO A 22 -12.95 10.21 -14.79
N ILE A 23 -12.53 9.35 -13.87
CA ILE A 23 -12.71 9.61 -12.43
C ILE A 23 -11.87 10.82 -12.01
N GLY A 24 -10.61 10.90 -12.44
CA GLY A 24 -9.75 12.05 -12.15
C GLY A 24 -10.33 13.36 -12.68
N ILE A 25 -10.85 13.38 -13.90
CA ILE A 25 -11.48 14.57 -14.49
C ILE A 25 -12.77 14.94 -13.75
N LEU A 26 -13.63 13.97 -13.44
CA LEU A 26 -14.89 14.20 -12.73
C LEU A 26 -14.71 14.87 -11.37
N PHE A 27 -13.70 14.41 -10.62
CA PHE A 27 -13.40 14.97 -9.30
C PHE A 27 -12.44 16.17 -9.33
N LEU A 28 -11.88 16.53 -10.50
CA LEU A 28 -10.90 17.61 -10.62
C LEU A 28 -11.37 18.95 -10.03
N PRO A 29 -12.57 19.44 -10.32
CA PRO A 29 -13.03 20.73 -9.76
C PRO A 29 -12.98 20.73 -8.23
N TRP A 30 -13.43 19.65 -7.59
CA TRP A 30 -13.38 19.54 -6.13
C TRP A 30 -11.96 19.32 -5.61
N ALA A 31 -11.15 18.49 -6.28
CA ALA A 31 -9.77 18.21 -5.89
C ALA A 31 -8.84 19.44 -6.00
N LEU A 32 -9.12 20.39 -6.89
CA LEU A 32 -8.35 21.63 -6.99
C LEU A 32 -8.44 22.47 -5.71
N PHE A 33 -9.61 22.51 -5.09
CA PHE A 33 -9.87 23.34 -3.91
C PHE A 33 -9.77 22.59 -2.58
N SER A 34 -9.79 21.24 -2.57
CA SER A 34 -9.82 20.46 -1.34
C SER A 34 -9.10 19.10 -1.46
N SER A 35 -8.28 18.77 -0.45
CA SER A 35 -7.70 17.43 -0.30
C SER A 35 -8.77 16.35 -0.11
N ARG A 36 -9.95 16.71 0.43
CA ARG A 36 -11.12 15.80 0.54
C ARG A 36 -11.61 15.36 -0.84
N GLY A 37 -11.62 16.28 -1.83
CA GLY A 37 -11.95 15.94 -3.22
C GLY A 37 -10.97 14.96 -3.83
N ALA A 38 -9.67 15.17 -3.59
CA ALA A 38 -8.64 14.24 -4.03
C ALA A 38 -8.78 12.85 -3.37
N ASN A 39 -9.06 12.82 -2.06
CA ASN A 39 -9.30 11.57 -1.34
C ASN A 39 -10.55 10.83 -1.86
N ALA A 40 -11.64 11.55 -2.11
CA ALA A 40 -12.86 10.98 -2.67
C ALA A 40 -12.63 10.37 -4.05
N ALA A 41 -11.90 11.05 -4.94
CA ALA A 41 -11.53 10.53 -6.25
C ALA A 41 -10.75 9.21 -6.16
N CYS A 42 -9.70 9.21 -5.33
CA CYS A 42 -8.87 8.02 -5.14
C CYS A 42 -9.66 6.86 -4.52
N LYS A 43 -10.52 7.11 -3.52
CA LYS A 43 -11.38 6.08 -2.93
C LYS A 43 -12.44 5.56 -3.91
N THR A 44 -13.02 6.42 -4.73
CA THR A 44 -13.95 6.02 -5.79
C THR A 44 -13.24 5.09 -6.80
N TRP A 45 -12.02 5.44 -7.21
CA TRP A 45 -11.24 4.57 -8.08
C TRP A 45 -10.87 3.24 -7.39
N CYS A 46 -10.48 3.24 -6.12
CA CYS A 46 -10.24 2.01 -5.37
C CYS A 46 -11.49 1.13 -5.29
N ALA A 47 -12.66 1.71 -5.06
CA ALA A 47 -13.94 0.98 -5.04
C ALA A 47 -14.25 0.38 -6.41
N TRP A 48 -14.05 1.13 -7.50
CA TRP A 48 -14.18 0.66 -8.87
C TRP A 48 -13.27 -0.54 -9.15
N VAL A 49 -11.99 -0.45 -8.77
CA VAL A 49 -11.03 -1.56 -8.97
C VAL A 49 -11.45 -2.80 -8.19
N ARG A 50 -11.86 -2.67 -6.93
CA ARG A 50 -12.31 -3.79 -6.10
C ARG A 50 -13.58 -4.43 -6.66
N TRP A 51 -14.53 -3.63 -7.10
CA TRP A 51 -15.77 -4.11 -7.71
C TRP A 51 -15.50 -4.87 -9.01
N THR A 52 -14.74 -4.30 -9.93
CA THR A 52 -14.41 -4.94 -11.22
C THR A 52 -13.50 -6.16 -11.07
N ALA A 53 -12.58 -6.17 -10.09
CA ALA A 53 -11.75 -7.32 -9.78
C ALA A 53 -12.58 -8.56 -9.42
N ARG A 54 -13.68 -8.36 -8.69
CA ARG A 54 -14.55 -9.45 -8.25
C ARG A 54 -15.21 -10.20 -9.43
N TRP A 55 -15.82 -9.48 -10.36
CA TRP A 55 -16.57 -10.14 -11.45
C TRP A 55 -15.75 -10.33 -12.72
N MET A 56 -14.74 -9.50 -13.01
CA MET A 56 -13.91 -9.68 -14.20
C MET A 56 -12.88 -10.79 -14.04
N VAL A 57 -12.16 -10.80 -12.92
CA VAL A 57 -11.02 -11.71 -12.71
C VAL A 57 -11.17 -12.65 -11.52
N GLY A 58 -12.29 -12.56 -10.79
CA GLY A 58 -12.61 -13.46 -9.67
C GLY A 58 -11.82 -13.16 -8.38
N ILE A 59 -11.20 -11.97 -8.24
CA ILE A 59 -10.52 -11.56 -7.01
C ILE A 59 -11.54 -10.95 -6.06
N ARG A 60 -11.85 -11.63 -4.97
CA ARG A 60 -12.58 -11.10 -3.83
C ARG A 60 -11.59 -10.42 -2.89
N THR A 61 -11.97 -9.34 -2.24
CA THR A 61 -11.11 -8.57 -1.33
C THR A 61 -11.71 -8.50 0.05
N GLU A 62 -10.88 -8.72 1.07
CA GLU A 62 -11.25 -8.64 2.48
C GLU A 62 -10.25 -7.78 3.25
N VAL A 63 -10.76 -7.04 4.22
CA VAL A 63 -9.96 -6.28 5.19
C VAL A 63 -10.25 -6.86 6.55
N ARG A 64 -9.23 -7.35 7.23
CA ARG A 64 -9.31 -7.89 8.58
C ARG A 64 -8.67 -6.96 9.60
N GLY A 65 -9.01 -7.14 10.86
CA GLY A 65 -8.58 -6.25 11.94
C GLY A 65 -9.30 -4.90 11.87
N THR A 66 -8.81 -3.95 12.66
CA THR A 66 -9.41 -2.61 12.76
C THR A 66 -8.52 -1.59 12.08
N PRO A 67 -8.92 -1.03 10.91
CA PRO A 67 -8.17 0.06 10.30
C PRO A 67 -8.11 1.27 11.24
N PRO A 68 -6.94 1.91 11.41
CA PRO A 68 -6.80 3.06 12.28
C PRO A 68 -7.51 4.30 11.70
N THR A 69 -8.11 5.09 12.58
CA THR A 69 -8.76 6.36 12.23
C THR A 69 -7.99 7.58 12.73
N ASP A 70 -7.09 7.37 13.64
CA ASP A 70 -6.17 8.34 14.25
C ASP A 70 -4.85 8.47 13.47
N GLU A 71 -3.99 9.37 13.91
CA GLU A 71 -2.65 9.55 13.33
C GLU A 71 -1.73 8.43 13.79
N VAL A 72 -1.30 7.58 12.86
CA VAL A 72 -0.39 6.46 13.10
C VAL A 72 0.53 6.23 11.92
N LEU A 73 1.63 5.54 12.18
CA LEU A 73 2.48 4.96 11.16
C LEU A 73 1.94 3.57 10.76
N ILE A 74 1.54 3.39 9.51
CA ILE A 74 1.18 2.07 8.96
C ILE A 74 2.39 1.49 8.25
N VAL A 75 2.87 0.33 8.70
CA VAL A 75 3.98 -0.38 8.06
C VAL A 75 3.47 -1.70 7.48
N ALA A 76 3.45 -1.79 6.16
CA ALA A 76 2.77 -2.85 5.45
C ALA A 76 3.73 -3.71 4.60
N LYS A 77 3.47 -5.03 4.54
CA LYS A 77 4.05 -5.91 3.53
C LYS A 77 3.63 -5.43 2.13
N HIS A 78 4.58 -5.39 1.21
CA HIS A 78 4.32 -4.94 -0.16
C HIS A 78 4.50 -6.07 -1.16
N GLN A 79 3.42 -6.65 -1.64
CA GLN A 79 3.46 -7.75 -2.62
C GLN A 79 2.92 -7.35 -3.99
N SER A 80 1.98 -6.40 -4.05
CA SER A 80 1.18 -6.11 -5.23
C SER A 80 0.87 -4.62 -5.35
N PHE A 81 0.14 -4.25 -6.38
CA PHE A 81 -0.55 -2.96 -6.45
C PHE A 81 -1.86 -2.98 -5.65
N LEU A 82 -2.42 -4.18 -5.45
CA LEU A 82 -3.69 -4.35 -4.74
C LEU A 82 -3.58 -4.02 -3.24
N ASP A 83 -2.40 -4.23 -2.61
CA ASP A 83 -2.21 -3.83 -1.20
C ASP A 83 -2.33 -2.31 -1.00
N ILE A 84 -1.80 -1.52 -1.94
CA ILE A 84 -1.97 -0.06 -1.93
C ILE A 84 -3.45 0.31 -1.97
N ILE A 85 -4.20 -0.31 -2.87
CA ILE A 85 -5.63 -0.05 -3.09
C ILE A 85 -6.44 -0.39 -1.83
N LEU A 86 -6.19 -1.56 -1.22
CA LEU A 86 -6.95 -2.03 -0.07
C LEU A 86 -6.64 -1.21 1.18
N ILE A 87 -5.36 -0.94 1.46
CA ILE A 87 -4.95 -0.16 2.63
C ILE A 87 -5.49 1.28 2.51
N PHE A 88 -5.31 1.93 1.35
CA PHE A 88 -5.81 3.29 1.15
C PHE A 88 -7.34 3.38 1.26
N ALA A 89 -8.06 2.41 0.70
CA ALA A 89 -9.53 2.40 0.78
C ALA A 89 -10.03 2.26 2.21
N SER A 90 -9.25 1.61 3.09
CA SER A 90 -9.65 1.27 4.46
C SER A 90 -9.41 2.37 5.49
N VAL A 91 -8.51 3.31 5.23
CA VAL A 91 -8.15 4.38 6.16
C VAL A 91 -8.72 5.73 5.73
N PRO A 92 -9.05 6.65 6.68
CA PRO A 92 -9.66 7.94 6.35
C PRO A 92 -8.80 8.83 5.47
N ALA A 93 -7.50 8.97 5.78
CA ALA A 93 -6.58 9.93 5.17
C ALA A 93 -5.18 9.35 4.98
N GLY A 94 -5.09 8.29 4.17
CA GLY A 94 -3.84 7.61 3.88
C GLY A 94 -2.86 8.46 3.07
N LYS A 95 -1.59 8.51 3.51
CA LYS A 95 -0.49 9.20 2.85
C LYS A 95 0.64 8.22 2.63
N PHE A 96 1.06 8.04 1.39
CA PHE A 96 2.14 7.10 1.07
C PHE A 96 3.50 7.77 1.04
N ILE A 97 4.49 7.08 1.57
CA ILE A 97 5.88 7.33 1.20
C ILE A 97 6.11 6.66 -0.15
N MET A 98 6.24 7.47 -1.19
CA MET A 98 6.24 7.01 -2.57
C MET A 98 7.55 7.32 -3.30
N LYS A 99 7.78 6.62 -4.42
CA LYS A 99 8.91 6.90 -5.31
C LYS A 99 8.74 8.28 -5.96
N ARG A 100 9.81 9.11 -5.95
CA ARG A 100 9.77 10.50 -6.46
C ARG A 100 9.25 10.60 -7.89
N GLU A 101 9.59 9.65 -8.74
CA GLU A 101 9.19 9.65 -10.16
C GLU A 101 7.69 9.55 -10.36
N LEU A 102 6.94 9.01 -9.36
CA LEU A 102 5.48 8.98 -9.41
C LEU A 102 4.83 10.36 -9.35
N MET A 103 5.55 11.39 -8.88
CA MET A 103 5.06 12.78 -8.92
C MET A 103 4.84 13.29 -10.34
N TYR A 104 5.58 12.76 -11.31
CA TYR A 104 5.49 13.16 -12.71
C TYR A 104 4.48 12.34 -13.51
N ALA A 105 3.91 11.29 -12.88
CA ALA A 105 2.85 10.50 -13.53
C ALA A 105 1.57 11.34 -13.63
N PRO A 106 0.98 11.46 -14.83
CA PRO A 106 -0.27 12.18 -15.02
C PRO A 106 -1.36 11.65 -14.08
N ILE A 107 -2.17 12.54 -13.52
CA ILE A 107 -3.25 12.27 -12.56
C ILE A 107 -2.70 11.76 -11.22
N ILE A 108 -1.96 10.64 -11.20
CA ILE A 108 -1.45 10.02 -9.96
C ILE A 108 -0.58 11.01 -9.17
N GLY A 109 0.35 11.71 -9.84
CA GLY A 109 1.26 12.64 -9.17
C GLY A 109 0.53 13.81 -8.52
N GLN A 110 -0.37 14.44 -9.25
CA GLN A 110 -1.14 15.60 -8.77
C GLN A 110 -2.03 15.22 -7.58
N TYR A 111 -2.74 14.10 -7.68
CA TYR A 111 -3.58 13.61 -6.59
C TYR A 111 -2.76 13.19 -5.37
N ALA A 112 -1.64 12.48 -5.57
CA ALA A 112 -0.75 12.08 -4.49
C ALA A 112 -0.16 13.28 -3.73
N LEU A 113 0.24 14.34 -4.44
CA LEU A 113 0.69 15.59 -3.81
C LEU A 113 -0.42 16.25 -3.02
N LYS A 114 -1.64 16.32 -3.56
CA LYS A 114 -2.80 16.90 -2.89
C LYS A 114 -3.20 16.11 -1.64
N LEU A 115 -2.94 14.81 -1.61
CA LEU A 115 -3.13 13.93 -0.44
C LEU A 115 -2.01 14.05 0.61
N GLY A 116 -0.94 14.79 0.33
CA GLY A 116 0.21 14.90 1.23
C GLY A 116 1.14 13.68 1.21
N CYS A 117 1.16 12.92 0.11
CA CYS A 117 2.12 11.83 -0.06
C CYS A 117 3.56 12.35 -0.11
N VAL A 118 4.48 11.61 0.50
CA VAL A 118 5.88 12.01 0.65
C VAL A 118 6.76 11.36 -0.42
N PRO A 119 7.26 12.13 -1.40
CA PRO A 119 8.12 11.58 -2.44
C PRO A 119 9.56 11.39 -1.95
N VAL A 120 10.10 10.19 -2.09
CA VAL A 120 11.48 9.86 -1.69
C VAL A 120 12.33 9.41 -2.86
N ASN A 121 13.59 9.86 -2.86
CA ASN A 121 14.59 9.38 -3.81
C ASN A 121 15.32 8.16 -3.22
N ARG A 122 15.05 6.97 -3.76
CA ARG A 122 15.58 5.69 -3.24
C ARG A 122 17.08 5.47 -3.52
N GLY A 123 17.71 6.30 -4.34
CA GLY A 123 19.13 6.16 -4.73
C GLY A 123 20.15 6.63 -3.69
N LYS A 124 19.79 7.55 -2.80
CA LYS A 124 20.69 8.13 -1.79
C LYS A 124 20.21 7.76 -0.38
N ARG A 125 20.60 6.57 0.11
CA ARG A 125 20.07 5.95 1.33
C ARG A 125 19.95 6.90 2.54
N SER A 126 21.03 7.45 3.08
CA SER A 126 21.00 8.29 4.28
C SER A 126 20.37 9.69 4.04
N ALA A 127 20.67 10.30 2.90
CA ALA A 127 20.09 11.60 2.54
C ALA A 127 18.58 11.46 2.23
N ALA A 128 18.12 10.33 1.70
CA ALA A 128 16.71 10.06 1.47
C ALA A 128 15.93 9.91 2.78
N ILE A 129 16.51 9.22 3.77
CA ILE A 129 15.90 9.06 5.11
C ILE A 129 15.81 10.43 5.82
N LYS A 130 16.93 11.18 5.90
CA LYS A 130 16.94 12.51 6.50
C LYS A 130 15.93 13.45 5.84
N LYS A 131 15.85 13.41 4.50
CA LYS A 131 14.87 14.22 3.77
C LYS A 131 13.44 13.78 4.06
N MET A 132 13.17 12.47 4.05
CA MET A 132 11.86 11.90 4.35
C MET A 132 11.38 12.32 5.74
N VAL A 133 12.23 12.18 6.76
CA VAL A 133 11.96 12.62 8.13
C VAL A 133 11.67 14.12 8.15
N LYS A 134 12.54 14.93 7.52
CA LYS A 134 12.36 16.38 7.44
C LYS A 134 11.06 16.76 6.70
N ASP A 135 10.73 16.09 5.62
CA ASP A 135 9.52 16.36 4.85
C ASP A 135 8.26 15.93 5.63
N VAL A 136 8.34 14.86 6.42
CA VAL A 136 7.29 14.44 7.36
C VAL A 136 7.18 15.43 8.54
N SER A 137 8.31 15.87 9.11
CA SER A 137 8.33 16.76 10.28
C SER A 137 7.99 18.21 9.96
N LYS A 138 8.32 18.70 8.74
CA LYS A 138 8.03 20.06 8.29
C LYS A 138 6.66 20.23 7.66
N GLY A 139 5.98 19.11 7.37
CA GLY A 139 4.78 19.15 6.58
C GLY A 139 3.70 20.02 7.21
N ASP A 140 2.97 20.72 6.36
CA ASP A 140 1.59 21.06 6.53
C ASP A 140 0.87 19.76 6.92
N ARG A 141 0.90 19.42 8.20
CA ARG A 141 0.41 18.14 8.73
C ARG A 141 -1.10 18.14 8.68
N THR A 142 -1.62 17.95 7.48
CA THR A 142 -2.99 17.44 7.44
C THR A 142 -2.96 16.12 8.21
N PRO A 143 -3.74 15.97 9.29
CA PRO A 143 -3.79 14.73 10.05
C PRO A 143 -4.05 13.52 9.13
N GLY A 144 -3.50 12.36 9.44
CA GLY A 144 -3.75 11.15 8.66
C GLY A 144 -2.74 10.03 8.87
N GLN A 145 -3.00 8.90 8.25
CA GLN A 145 -2.22 7.68 8.40
C GLN A 145 -1.05 7.69 7.42
N LEU A 146 0.18 7.69 7.95
CA LEU A 146 1.39 7.63 7.13
C LEU A 146 1.72 6.17 6.79
N ILE A 147 1.74 5.82 5.51
CA ILE A 147 1.89 4.45 5.03
C ILE A 147 3.28 4.26 4.41
N ILE A 148 4.04 3.31 4.94
CA ILE A 148 5.36 2.94 4.43
C ILE A 148 5.44 1.43 4.16
N TYR A 149 6.19 1.08 3.12
CA TYR A 149 6.55 -0.30 2.79
C TYR A 149 8.03 -0.52 3.12
N PRO A 150 8.36 -1.28 4.19
CA PRO A 150 9.72 -1.33 4.74
C PRO A 150 10.73 -1.97 3.79
N GLN A 151 10.29 -2.87 2.91
CA GLN A 151 11.15 -3.48 1.89
C GLN A 151 11.48 -2.51 0.73
N GLY A 152 10.72 -1.41 0.60
CA GLY A 152 10.91 -0.35 -0.39
C GLY A 152 10.60 -0.78 -1.83
N THR A 153 10.13 -2.00 -2.05
CA THR A 153 9.69 -2.54 -3.34
C THR A 153 8.71 -3.67 -3.11
N ARG A 154 7.95 -4.04 -4.15
CA ARG A 154 7.07 -5.21 -4.10
C ARG A 154 7.90 -6.48 -4.09
N ILE A 155 7.64 -7.36 -3.12
CA ILE A 155 8.30 -8.67 -2.96
C ILE A 155 7.25 -9.75 -3.26
N SER A 156 7.62 -10.71 -4.10
CA SER A 156 6.72 -11.81 -4.46
C SER A 156 6.39 -12.68 -3.23
N PRO A 157 5.22 -13.31 -3.20
CA PRO A 157 4.87 -14.29 -2.17
C PRO A 157 5.95 -15.35 -1.98
N GLY A 158 6.26 -15.71 -0.74
CA GLY A 158 7.30 -16.69 -0.38
C GLY A 158 8.74 -16.18 -0.43
N VAL A 159 9.00 -15.05 -1.08
CA VAL A 159 10.36 -14.49 -1.17
C VAL A 159 10.68 -13.67 0.09
N LYS A 160 11.79 -14.02 0.75
CA LYS A 160 12.32 -13.24 1.88
C LYS A 160 13.11 -12.04 1.36
N ALA A 161 12.90 -10.88 1.97
CA ALA A 161 13.64 -9.66 1.66
C ALA A 161 13.77 -8.80 2.93
N PRO A 162 14.97 -8.28 3.22
CA PRO A 162 15.22 -7.56 4.46
C PRO A 162 14.42 -6.24 4.53
N TYR A 163 13.97 -5.91 5.72
CA TYR A 163 13.36 -4.63 6.02
C TYR A 163 14.44 -3.55 6.11
N LYS A 164 14.21 -2.42 5.47
CA LYS A 164 15.15 -1.30 5.45
C LYS A 164 15.03 -0.49 6.73
N ILE A 165 16.16 -0.12 7.30
CA ILE A 165 16.26 0.65 8.54
C ILE A 165 15.45 1.97 8.51
N GLY A 166 15.16 2.50 7.32
CA GLY A 166 14.41 3.75 7.16
C GLY A 166 13.02 3.76 7.78
N SER A 167 12.36 2.60 7.91
CA SER A 167 11.08 2.50 8.61
C SER A 167 11.24 2.61 10.12
N GLY A 168 12.33 2.05 10.70
CA GLY A 168 12.65 2.21 12.11
C GLY A 168 13.04 3.64 12.47
N VAL A 169 13.89 4.28 11.66
CA VAL A 169 14.23 5.69 11.85
C VAL A 169 12.99 6.58 11.76
N LEU A 170 12.09 6.31 10.82
CA LEU A 170 10.85 7.06 10.71
C LEU A 170 9.95 6.88 11.93
N TYR A 171 9.81 5.65 12.43
CA TYR A 171 9.03 5.34 13.63
C TYR A 171 9.54 6.13 14.85
N GLU A 172 10.84 6.12 15.11
CA GLU A 172 11.45 6.89 16.21
C GLU A 172 11.20 8.40 16.08
N GLU A 173 11.41 8.95 14.88
CA GLU A 173 11.32 10.39 14.63
C GLU A 173 9.88 10.92 14.61
N VAL A 174 8.93 10.11 14.17
CA VAL A 174 7.51 10.51 14.15
C VAL A 174 6.89 10.39 15.54
N GLY A 175 7.37 9.46 16.37
CA GLY A 175 6.87 9.25 17.72
C GLY A 175 5.40 8.85 17.79
N GLN A 176 4.90 8.16 16.76
CA GLN A 176 3.53 7.66 16.66
C GLN A 176 3.49 6.14 16.79
N ASP A 177 2.36 5.61 17.26
CA ASP A 177 2.11 4.18 17.23
C ASP A 177 2.25 3.63 15.81
N CYS A 178 2.72 2.40 15.72
CA CYS A 178 2.79 1.67 14.45
C CYS A 178 1.67 0.64 14.36
N VAL A 179 0.94 0.64 13.26
CA VAL A 179 0.01 -0.42 12.90
C VAL A 179 0.63 -1.28 11.80
N PRO A 180 1.12 -2.49 12.14
CA PRO A 180 1.63 -3.42 11.13
C PRO A 180 0.50 -3.96 10.25
N VAL A 181 0.78 -4.20 8.97
CA VAL A 181 -0.21 -4.76 8.03
C VAL A 181 0.37 -5.93 7.26
N ALA A 182 -0.29 -7.08 7.44
CA ALA A 182 -0.01 -8.31 6.72
C ALA A 182 -0.88 -8.45 5.46
N THR A 183 -0.43 -9.25 4.48
CA THR A 183 -1.19 -9.47 3.26
C THR A 183 -0.81 -10.74 2.51
N ASN A 184 -1.77 -11.28 1.73
CA ASN A 184 -1.56 -12.35 0.76
C ASN A 184 -1.86 -11.92 -0.69
N VAL A 185 -2.11 -10.65 -0.94
CA VAL A 185 -2.65 -10.16 -2.23
C VAL A 185 -1.77 -10.49 -3.43
N GLY A 186 -0.45 -10.67 -3.23
CA GLY A 186 0.49 -11.03 -4.28
C GLY A 186 0.25 -12.42 -4.89
N VAL A 187 -0.41 -13.31 -4.17
CA VAL A 187 -0.81 -14.65 -4.65
C VAL A 187 -1.79 -14.54 -5.82
N PHE A 188 -2.70 -13.56 -5.76
CA PHE A 188 -3.77 -13.36 -6.74
C PHE A 188 -3.45 -12.28 -7.76
N TRP A 189 -2.73 -11.26 -7.34
CA TRP A 189 -2.29 -10.14 -8.21
C TRP A 189 -0.77 -9.99 -8.14
N PRO A 190 -0.03 -10.77 -8.94
CA PRO A 190 1.44 -10.75 -8.89
C PRO A 190 2.03 -9.41 -9.25
N ARG A 191 3.25 -9.17 -8.75
CA ARG A 191 4.04 -7.95 -9.00
C ARG A 191 4.26 -7.68 -10.49
N LYS A 192 4.49 -8.75 -11.27
CA LYS A 192 4.76 -8.70 -12.71
C LYS A 192 3.72 -9.52 -13.48
N GLY A 193 3.56 -9.20 -14.76
CA GLY A 193 2.65 -9.90 -15.65
C GLY A 193 1.21 -9.39 -15.59
N ILE A 194 0.41 -9.85 -16.54
CA ILE A 194 -0.98 -9.43 -16.75
C ILE A 194 -1.94 -10.36 -15.99
N MET A 195 -1.59 -11.63 -15.86
CA MET A 195 -2.46 -12.65 -15.28
C MET A 195 -2.88 -12.31 -13.85
N ARG A 196 -4.17 -12.34 -13.59
CA ARG A 196 -4.80 -12.26 -12.28
C ARG A 196 -5.41 -13.62 -11.96
N LYS A 197 -5.21 -14.10 -10.73
CA LYS A 197 -5.72 -15.40 -10.29
C LYS A 197 -6.95 -15.18 -9.42
N PRO A 198 -8.04 -15.95 -9.61
CA PRO A 198 -9.20 -15.84 -8.74
C PRO A 198 -8.86 -16.29 -7.31
N GLY A 199 -9.55 -15.71 -6.32
CA GLY A 199 -9.41 -16.07 -4.92
C GLY A 199 -9.69 -14.92 -3.97
N LEU A 200 -9.37 -15.11 -2.68
CA LEU A 200 -9.60 -14.14 -1.62
C LEU A 200 -8.31 -13.40 -1.24
N ALA A 201 -8.19 -12.17 -1.71
CA ALA A 201 -7.09 -11.26 -1.39
C ALA A 201 -7.39 -10.51 -0.09
N VAL A 202 -6.50 -10.67 0.89
CA VAL A 202 -6.66 -10.13 2.24
C VAL A 202 -5.56 -9.12 2.57
N VAL A 203 -5.93 -8.01 3.20
CA VAL A 203 -5.05 -7.20 4.04
C VAL A 203 -5.56 -7.26 5.47
N GLU A 204 -4.64 -7.38 6.42
CA GLU A 204 -4.98 -7.50 7.83
C GLU A 204 -4.21 -6.47 8.64
N PHE A 205 -4.96 -5.59 9.32
CA PHE A 205 -4.42 -4.64 10.28
C PHE A 205 -4.18 -5.38 11.59
N LEU A 206 -2.93 -5.46 12.01
CA LEU A 206 -2.50 -6.19 13.19
C LEU A 206 -2.52 -5.30 14.44
N PRO A 207 -2.40 -5.87 15.65
CA PRO A 207 -2.29 -5.10 16.88
C PRO A 207 -1.17 -4.07 16.81
N ARG A 208 -1.40 -2.92 17.42
CA ARG A 208 -0.44 -1.80 17.43
C ARG A 208 0.85 -2.18 18.13
N ILE A 209 1.94 -1.63 17.64
CA ILE A 209 3.21 -1.50 18.36
C ILE A 209 3.23 -0.06 18.86
N GLU A 210 3.21 0.12 20.17
CA GLU A 210 3.20 1.43 20.84
C GLU A 210 4.46 2.22 20.51
N ALA A 211 4.35 3.55 20.47
CA ALA A 211 5.46 4.45 20.25
C ALA A 211 6.50 4.36 21.38
N GLY A 212 7.77 4.70 21.09
CA GLY A 212 8.83 4.82 22.08
C GLY A 212 9.78 3.64 22.18
N LEU A 213 9.58 2.57 21.39
CA LEU A 213 10.60 1.52 21.30
C LEU A 213 11.83 2.02 20.51
N PRO A 214 13.06 1.64 20.92
CA PRO A 214 14.23 1.87 20.07
C PRO A 214 14.11 1.06 18.77
N LYS A 215 14.61 1.61 17.67
CA LYS A 215 14.49 0.95 16.35
C LYS A 215 15.11 -0.45 16.30
N GLU A 216 16.10 -0.71 17.16
CA GLU A 216 16.75 -1.99 17.30
C GLU A 216 15.80 -3.09 17.82
N GLU A 217 14.81 -2.73 18.65
CA GLU A 217 13.74 -3.61 19.13
C GLU A 217 12.52 -3.59 18.19
N PHE A 218 12.18 -2.40 17.71
CA PHE A 218 11.04 -2.21 16.82
C PHE A 218 11.16 -3.02 15.52
N MET A 219 12.31 -2.96 14.86
CA MET A 219 12.48 -3.57 13.54
C MET A 219 12.33 -5.09 13.52
N PRO A 220 12.99 -5.86 14.42
CA PRO A 220 12.79 -7.31 14.49
C PRO A 220 11.35 -7.68 14.85
N ARG A 221 10.74 -6.98 15.82
CA ARG A 221 9.34 -7.22 16.21
C ARG A 221 8.37 -6.95 15.05
N LEU A 222 8.56 -5.86 14.35
CA LEU A 222 7.76 -5.51 13.17
C LEU A 222 7.87 -6.57 12.07
N GLU A 223 9.10 -6.97 11.73
CA GLU A 223 9.36 -7.97 10.70
C GLU A 223 8.72 -9.31 11.05
N ASP A 224 8.92 -9.79 12.26
CA ASP A 224 8.33 -11.05 12.74
C ASP A 224 6.81 -11.04 12.67
N VAL A 225 6.17 -10.01 13.20
CA VAL A 225 4.70 -9.88 13.22
C VAL A 225 4.13 -9.82 11.80
N VAL A 226 4.73 -9.03 10.91
CA VAL A 226 4.22 -8.87 9.54
C VAL A 226 4.47 -10.12 8.69
N GLU A 227 5.66 -10.73 8.78
CA GLU A 227 6.00 -11.91 7.98
C GLU A 227 5.22 -13.15 8.44
N THR A 228 5.14 -13.39 9.76
CA THR A 228 4.39 -14.51 10.33
C THR A 228 2.92 -14.45 9.91
N ASN A 229 2.26 -13.30 10.04
CA ASN A 229 0.86 -13.16 9.65
C ASN A 229 0.67 -13.17 8.13
N SER A 230 1.58 -12.61 7.35
CA SER A 230 1.51 -12.70 5.87
C SER A 230 1.65 -14.14 5.40
N ASN A 231 2.56 -14.92 5.99
CA ASN A 231 2.73 -16.34 5.71
C ASN A 231 1.47 -17.15 6.08
N ARG A 232 0.84 -16.86 7.23
CA ARG A 232 -0.44 -17.45 7.62
C ARG A 232 -1.52 -17.16 6.56
N LEU A 233 -1.70 -15.90 6.15
CA LEU A 233 -2.67 -15.51 5.14
C LEU A 233 -2.39 -16.16 3.76
N MET A 234 -1.13 -16.36 3.40
CA MET A 234 -0.75 -17.06 2.17
C MET A 234 -1.12 -18.54 2.23
N ARG A 235 -0.88 -19.21 3.38
CA ARG A 235 -1.30 -20.62 3.59
C ARG A 235 -2.82 -20.76 3.58
N GLU A 236 -3.57 -19.85 4.19
CA GLU A 236 -5.05 -19.80 4.08
C GLU A 236 -5.52 -19.69 2.63
N ALA A 237 -4.75 -19.06 1.76
CA ALA A 237 -5.00 -18.95 0.34
C ALA A 237 -4.54 -20.17 -0.49
N GLY A 238 -4.06 -21.22 0.15
CA GLY A 238 -3.54 -22.43 -0.51
C GLY A 238 -2.15 -22.24 -1.15
N PHE A 239 -1.41 -21.21 -0.74
CA PHE A 239 -0.04 -20.94 -1.19
C PHE A 239 0.95 -21.32 -0.09
N ASP A 240 1.93 -22.16 -0.44
CA ASP A 240 3.02 -22.51 0.48
C ASP A 240 4.17 -21.47 0.37
N PRO A 241 4.34 -20.61 1.36
CA PRO A 241 5.41 -19.61 1.34
C PRO A 241 6.81 -20.20 1.54
N ASP A 242 6.93 -21.41 2.07
CA ASP A 242 8.20 -22.06 2.37
C ASP A 242 8.67 -22.93 1.19
N GLY A 243 7.78 -23.29 0.27
CA GLY A 243 8.08 -24.08 -0.94
C GLY A 243 8.65 -23.27 -2.11
N VAL A 244 8.92 -21.98 -1.93
CA VAL A 244 9.51 -21.11 -2.96
C VAL A 244 11.02 -21.01 -2.72
N CYS A 245 11.78 -21.83 -3.43
CA CYS A 245 13.26 -21.75 -3.52
C CYS A 245 13.70 -20.78 -4.61
#